data_b7194cd22c4d9e7f676dc856fe9038b1
#
_entry.id   b7194cd22c4d9e7f676dc856fe9038b1
#
_cell.length_a   1.000
_cell.length_b   1.000
_cell.length_c   1.000
_cell.angle_alpha   90.00
_cell.angle_beta   90.00
_cell.angle_gamma   90.00
#
_symmetry.space_group_name_H-M   'P 1'
#
loop_
_entity.id
_entity.type
_entity.pdbx_description
1 polymer ?
#
loop_
_entity_poly.entity_id
_entity_poly.type
_entity_poly.pdbx_seq_one_letter_code
_entity_poly.pdbx_strand_id
1 'polypeptide(L)'
;GAGAGRGDAASTAAAAAAAVADQLRADTFRGAAAAALEEDDEPKGDDAALLERFEVDAKQIKEVKARCNELDWPLLEEYDFRNDHASHELPIELRPETKIRDYQERSLSRMFSNHRARSGIIVLPCGAGKTLVGIVAACTIKRSCLVLCNSSVSVEQWYNQFIMWTDIPRERITKFTAGSKEVPHKDACVLVATYNMLT
;
A
#
# COMPACT_ATOMS: atom_id res chain seq x y z
N GLY A 1 -13.76 -41.77 5.59
CA GLY A 1 -12.45 -41.15 5.42
C GLY A 1 -12.50 -39.97 4.46
N ALA A 2 -12.97 -38.83 4.88
CA ALA A 2 -12.85 -37.58 4.12
C ALA A 2 -12.95 -36.42 5.12
N GLY A 3 -11.81 -35.99 5.69
CA GLY A 3 -11.81 -34.97 6.73
C GLY A 3 -10.50 -34.24 6.95
N ALA A 4 -9.45 -34.43 6.11
CA ALA A 4 -8.13 -33.93 6.40
C ALA A 4 -7.61 -32.80 5.47
N GLY A 5 -8.39 -32.30 4.53
CA GLY A 5 -7.88 -31.37 3.51
C GLY A 5 -8.24 -29.88 3.67
N ARG A 6 -9.09 -29.51 4.63
CA ARG A 6 -9.57 -28.12 4.74
C ARG A 6 -8.78 -27.23 5.72
N GLY A 7 -8.02 -27.81 6.63
CA GLY A 7 -7.23 -27.05 7.61
C GLY A 7 -5.96 -26.44 7.01
N ASP A 8 -5.28 -27.16 6.13
CA ASP A 8 -3.97 -26.74 5.61
C ASP A 8 -4.06 -25.57 4.62
N ALA A 9 -5.11 -25.55 3.78
CA ALA A 9 -5.28 -24.45 2.81
C ALA A 9 -5.59 -23.10 3.49
N ALA A 10 -6.36 -23.10 4.58
CA ALA A 10 -6.68 -21.89 5.33
C ALA A 10 -5.44 -21.36 6.09
N SER A 11 -4.64 -22.25 6.66
CA SER A 11 -3.38 -21.90 7.32
C SER A 11 -2.36 -21.33 6.32
N THR A 12 -2.27 -21.94 5.14
CA THR A 12 -1.36 -21.48 4.07
C THR A 12 -1.79 -20.12 3.51
N ALA A 13 -3.09 -19.87 3.34
CA ALA A 13 -3.60 -18.59 2.86
C ALA A 13 -3.40 -17.47 3.90
N ALA A 14 -3.60 -17.76 5.19
CA ALA A 14 -3.33 -16.80 6.27
C ALA A 14 -1.83 -16.47 6.37
N ALA A 15 -0.97 -17.47 6.25
CA ALA A 15 0.48 -17.28 6.24
C ALA A 15 0.93 -16.48 5.00
N ALA A 16 0.35 -16.74 3.83
CA ALA A 16 0.63 -15.98 2.63
C ALA A 16 0.15 -14.51 2.73
N ALA A 17 -1.04 -14.27 3.30
CA ALA A 17 -1.53 -12.92 3.54
C ALA A 17 -0.67 -12.15 4.56
N ALA A 18 -0.23 -12.82 5.63
CA ALA A 18 0.70 -12.24 6.61
C ALA A 18 2.07 -11.96 5.97
N ALA A 19 2.58 -12.85 5.11
CA ALA A 19 3.82 -12.63 4.38
C ALA A 19 3.74 -11.44 3.42
N VAL A 20 2.62 -11.28 2.70
CA VAL A 20 2.37 -10.09 1.86
C VAL A 20 2.30 -8.82 2.70
N ALA A 21 1.62 -8.85 3.84
CA ALA A 21 1.55 -7.71 4.76
C ALA A 21 2.92 -7.36 5.34
N ASP A 22 3.73 -8.36 5.73
CA ASP A 22 5.10 -8.15 6.21
C ASP A 22 6.02 -7.67 5.08
N GLN A 23 5.86 -8.18 3.86
CA GLN A 23 6.59 -7.70 2.68
C GLN A 23 6.28 -6.24 2.40
N LEU A 24 5.00 -5.85 2.38
CA LEU A 24 4.57 -4.46 2.21
C LEU A 24 5.13 -3.54 3.31
N ARG A 25 5.19 -4.02 4.55
CA ARG A 25 5.84 -3.28 5.65
C ARG A 25 7.34 -3.13 5.44
N ALA A 26 8.03 -4.20 5.03
CA ALA A 26 9.47 -4.19 4.76
C ALA A 26 9.80 -3.28 3.57
N ASP A 27 8.98 -3.32 2.51
CA ASP A 27 9.19 -2.54 1.30
C ASP A 27 8.92 -1.04 1.51
N THR A 28 7.94 -0.69 2.36
CA THR A 28 7.71 0.71 2.80
C THR A 28 8.95 1.30 3.49
N PHE A 29 9.77 0.45 4.13
CA PHE A 29 10.96 0.88 4.85
C PHE A 29 12.25 0.90 4.04
N ARG A 30 12.39 0.02 3.04
CA ARG A 30 13.59 0.00 2.20
C ARG A 30 13.75 1.28 1.38
N GLY A 31 12.64 1.89 0.95
CA GLY A 31 12.67 3.14 0.19
C GLY A 31 13.01 4.38 1.01
N ALA A 32 12.64 4.41 2.29
CA ALA A 32 12.86 5.58 3.14
C ALA A 32 14.35 5.83 3.48
N ALA A 33 15.18 4.80 3.43
CA ALA A 33 16.59 4.92 3.80
C ALA A 33 17.51 5.34 2.65
N ALA A 34 17.10 5.19 1.39
CA ALA A 34 18.02 5.25 0.24
C ALA A 34 17.91 6.51 -0.63
N ALA A 35 16.93 7.39 -0.45
CA ALA A 35 16.66 8.45 -1.38
C ALA A 35 16.53 9.83 -0.70
N ALA A 36 17.67 10.38 -0.36
CA ALA A 36 17.82 11.80 -0.17
C ALA A 36 18.16 12.46 -1.52
N LEU A 37 17.46 13.56 -1.82
CA LEU A 37 17.84 14.59 -2.77
C LEU A 37 17.47 14.34 -4.24
N GLU A 38 16.29 14.82 -4.64
CA GLU A 38 16.17 15.62 -5.85
C GLU A 38 15.30 16.86 -5.52
N GLU A 39 15.79 17.97 -6.01
CA GLU A 39 15.43 19.34 -5.73
C GLU A 39 13.97 19.65 -6.07
N ASP A 40 13.17 20.13 -5.09
CA ASP A 40 12.15 21.17 -5.34
C ASP A 40 11.44 21.66 -4.05
N ASP A 41 11.82 21.17 -2.86
CA ASP A 41 11.36 21.74 -1.58
C ASP A 41 12.57 22.00 -0.64
N GLU A 42 13.57 22.72 -1.14
CA GLU A 42 14.58 23.30 -0.25
C GLU A 42 13.94 24.43 0.56
N PRO A 43 14.00 24.38 1.88
CA PRO A 43 13.62 25.52 2.70
C PRO A 43 14.54 26.70 2.36
N LYS A 44 13.95 27.71 1.74
CA LYS A 44 14.66 28.96 1.41
C LYS A 44 14.81 29.80 2.69
N GLY A 45 15.96 29.72 3.34
CA GLY A 45 16.27 30.53 4.51
C GLY A 45 17.23 29.86 5.48
N ASP A 46 17.53 30.52 6.59
CA ASP A 46 18.46 30.08 7.66
C ASP A 46 18.06 28.74 8.33
N ASP A 47 16.88 28.18 8.07
CA ASP A 47 16.40 26.90 8.58
C ASP A 47 17.06 25.68 7.89
N ALA A 48 17.73 25.86 6.76
CA ALA A 48 18.42 24.77 6.05
C ALA A 48 19.59 24.16 6.86
N ALA A 49 20.13 24.90 7.81
CA ALA A 49 21.25 24.48 8.67
C ALA A 49 20.85 23.49 9.79
N LEU A 50 19.53 23.26 10.00
CA LEU A 50 19.01 22.43 11.10
C LEU A 50 18.53 21.03 10.66
N LEU A 51 18.65 20.71 9.36
CA LEU A 51 18.26 19.40 8.86
C LEU A 51 19.39 18.38 9.07
N GLU A 52 19.33 17.67 10.19
CA GLU A 52 20.19 16.51 10.43
C GLU A 52 19.64 15.28 9.70
N ARG A 53 20.50 14.61 8.93
CA ARG A 53 20.21 13.37 8.22
C ARG A 53 21.08 12.26 8.78
N PHE A 54 20.47 11.12 9.05
CA PHE A 54 21.18 9.91 9.49
C PHE A 54 20.50 8.66 8.94
N GLU A 55 21.30 7.64 8.73
CA GLU A 55 20.81 6.30 8.37
C GLU A 55 20.44 5.50 9.61
N VAL A 56 19.33 4.76 9.52
CA VAL A 56 18.87 3.87 10.56
C VAL A 56 18.99 2.44 10.07
N ASP A 57 19.65 1.55 10.84
CA ASP A 57 19.69 0.13 10.54
C ASP A 57 18.25 -0.43 10.46
N ALA A 58 17.98 -1.24 9.44
CA ALA A 58 16.68 -1.84 9.21
C ALA A 58 16.14 -2.61 10.44
N LYS A 59 17.01 -3.18 11.26
CA LYS A 59 16.65 -3.88 12.51
C LYS A 59 16.18 -2.94 13.61
N GLN A 60 16.64 -1.70 13.61
CA GLN A 60 16.34 -0.69 14.65
C GLN A 60 15.13 0.20 14.29
N ILE A 61 14.63 0.13 13.06
CA ILE A 61 13.52 0.97 12.58
C ILE A 61 12.29 0.87 13.51
N LYS A 62 11.93 -0.34 13.95
CA LYS A 62 10.78 -0.54 14.85
C LYS A 62 10.98 0.15 16.20
N GLU A 63 12.18 0.08 16.75
CA GLU A 63 12.53 0.70 18.02
C GLU A 63 12.55 2.24 17.91
N VAL A 64 13.15 2.76 16.85
CA VAL A 64 13.14 4.21 16.56
C VAL A 64 11.71 4.75 16.43
N LYS A 65 10.83 4.05 15.69
CA LYS A 65 9.42 4.42 15.58
C LYS A 65 8.69 4.40 16.92
N ALA A 66 8.85 3.34 17.69
CA ALA A 66 8.24 3.23 19.01
C ALA A 66 8.69 4.41 19.88
N ARG A 67 9.98 4.72 19.88
CA ARG A 67 10.53 5.82 20.65
C ARG A 67 10.04 7.19 20.19
N CYS A 68 9.95 7.41 18.89
CA CYS A 68 9.38 8.66 18.35
C CYS A 68 7.90 8.82 18.73
N ASN A 69 7.12 7.74 18.69
CA ASN A 69 5.72 7.78 19.13
C ASN A 69 5.58 8.07 20.64
N GLU A 70 6.45 7.49 21.49
CA GLU A 70 6.48 7.79 22.94
C GLU A 70 6.81 9.27 23.23
N LEU A 71 7.56 9.90 22.34
CA LEU A 71 7.95 11.32 22.44
C LEU A 71 6.93 12.27 21.80
N ASP A 72 5.78 11.77 21.34
CA ASP A 72 4.77 12.52 20.56
C ASP A 72 5.31 13.14 19.25
N TRP A 73 6.33 12.50 18.66
CA TRP A 73 6.94 12.91 17.37
C TRP A 73 6.77 11.79 16.33
N PRO A 74 5.55 11.56 15.82
CA PRO A 74 5.31 10.49 14.88
C PRO A 74 6.10 10.70 13.59
N LEU A 75 6.79 9.65 13.14
CA LEU A 75 7.54 9.68 11.89
C LEU A 75 6.59 9.59 10.69
N LEU A 76 6.80 10.44 9.71
CA LEU A 76 6.17 10.33 8.40
C LEU A 76 6.95 9.33 7.54
N GLU A 77 6.24 8.37 6.97
CA GLU A 77 6.82 7.34 6.14
C GLU A 77 6.58 7.65 4.66
N GLU A 78 7.65 7.52 3.87
CA GLU A 78 7.59 7.65 2.42
C GLU A 78 8.16 6.39 1.78
N TYR A 79 7.51 5.89 0.73
CA TYR A 79 7.96 4.73 -0.02
C TYR A 79 8.46 5.14 -1.40
N ASP A 80 9.74 4.87 -1.66
CA ASP A 80 10.37 5.08 -2.96
C ASP A 80 10.11 3.89 -3.88
N PHE A 81 8.92 3.83 -4.45
CA PHE A 81 8.48 2.74 -5.31
C PHE A 81 9.19 2.70 -6.67
N ARG A 82 9.82 3.80 -7.10
CA ARG A 82 10.54 3.87 -8.37
C ARG A 82 11.91 3.19 -8.29
N ASN A 83 12.58 3.34 -7.15
CA ASN A 83 13.89 2.76 -6.91
C ASN A 83 13.81 1.39 -6.19
N ASP A 84 12.61 0.87 -5.94
CA ASP A 84 12.44 -0.46 -5.40
C ASP A 84 12.58 -1.52 -6.51
N HIS A 85 13.76 -2.12 -6.56
CA HIS A 85 14.10 -3.23 -7.46
C HIS A 85 13.97 -4.61 -6.78
N ALA A 86 13.60 -4.64 -5.49
CA ALA A 86 13.45 -5.88 -4.74
C ALA A 86 12.05 -6.47 -4.87
N SER A 87 11.02 -5.63 -5.01
CA SER A 87 9.63 -6.06 -5.11
C SER A 87 9.23 -6.31 -6.57
N HIS A 88 8.46 -7.36 -6.80
CA HIS A 88 7.92 -7.66 -8.14
C HIS A 88 6.95 -6.58 -8.59
N GLU A 89 7.00 -6.26 -9.87
CA GLU A 89 6.06 -5.31 -10.46
C GLU A 89 4.68 -5.95 -10.67
N LEU A 90 3.64 -5.20 -10.30
CA LEU A 90 2.26 -5.57 -10.53
C LEU A 90 1.82 -5.08 -11.91
N PRO A 91 1.42 -5.96 -12.82
CA PRO A 91 0.90 -5.57 -14.13
C PRO A 91 -0.51 -5.00 -13.97
N ILE A 92 -0.59 -3.70 -13.72
CA ILE A 92 -1.85 -2.98 -13.52
C ILE A 92 -1.78 -1.60 -14.16
N GLU A 93 -2.75 -1.28 -15.01
CA GLU A 93 -2.93 0.04 -15.61
C GLU A 93 -4.38 0.48 -15.47
N LEU A 94 -4.60 1.79 -15.43
CA LEU A 94 -5.95 2.32 -15.52
C LEU A 94 -6.49 2.15 -16.94
N ARG A 95 -7.76 1.83 -17.05
CA ARG A 95 -8.42 1.81 -18.35
C ARG A 95 -8.44 3.21 -18.95
N PRO A 96 -8.24 3.37 -20.28
CA PRO A 96 -8.17 4.68 -20.94
C PRO A 96 -9.43 5.55 -20.77
N GLU A 97 -10.58 4.92 -20.52
CA GLU A 97 -11.85 5.62 -20.34
C GLU A 97 -11.99 6.24 -18.95
N THR A 98 -11.09 5.89 -18.01
CA THR A 98 -11.14 6.36 -16.63
C THR A 98 -10.75 7.83 -16.55
N LYS A 99 -11.68 8.68 -16.15
CA LYS A 99 -11.43 10.11 -15.94
C LYS A 99 -11.28 10.42 -14.46
N ILE A 100 -10.13 10.96 -14.10
CA ILE A 100 -9.85 11.45 -12.74
C ILE A 100 -10.33 12.89 -12.65
N ARG A 101 -10.99 13.26 -11.55
CA ARG A 101 -11.47 14.62 -11.31
C ARG A 101 -10.39 15.45 -10.61
N ASP A 102 -10.40 16.77 -10.80
CA ASP A 102 -9.37 17.69 -10.28
C ASP A 102 -9.09 17.54 -8.77
N TYR A 103 -10.11 17.32 -7.95
CA TYR A 103 -9.92 17.15 -6.51
C TYR A 103 -9.30 15.78 -6.15
N GLN A 104 -9.53 14.74 -6.96
CA GLN A 104 -8.89 13.44 -6.83
C GLN A 104 -7.42 13.54 -7.23
N GLU A 105 -7.13 14.22 -8.33
CA GLU A 105 -5.77 14.50 -8.79
C GLU A 105 -4.97 15.29 -7.77
N ARG A 106 -5.55 16.34 -7.16
CA ARG A 106 -4.90 17.09 -6.06
C ARG A 106 -4.57 16.21 -4.86
N SER A 107 -5.44 15.25 -4.51
CA SER A 107 -5.18 14.31 -3.41
C SER A 107 -4.01 13.38 -3.74
N LEU A 108 -3.97 12.88 -4.98
CA LEU A 108 -2.90 12.03 -5.47
C LEU A 108 -1.58 12.78 -5.58
N SER A 109 -1.58 14.02 -6.08
CA SER A 109 -0.38 14.85 -6.18
C SER A 109 0.26 15.11 -4.81
N ARG A 110 -0.55 15.27 -3.76
CA ARG A 110 -0.04 15.39 -2.38
C ARG A 110 0.53 14.07 -1.85
N MET A 111 -0.09 12.94 -2.20
CA MET A 111 0.41 11.61 -1.82
C MET A 111 1.74 11.28 -2.51
N PHE A 112 1.91 11.72 -3.77
CA PHE A 112 3.07 11.39 -4.59
C PHE A 112 4.03 12.56 -4.77
N SER A 113 4.00 13.57 -3.89
CA SER A 113 4.99 14.64 -3.93
C SER A 113 6.41 14.05 -3.75
N ASN A 114 7.38 14.65 -4.44
CA ASN A 114 8.77 14.17 -4.50
C ASN A 114 8.92 12.75 -5.07
N HIS A 115 7.98 12.33 -5.94
CA HIS A 115 8.01 11.02 -6.59
C HIS A 115 8.00 9.80 -5.67
N ARG A 116 7.58 9.97 -4.42
CA ARG A 116 7.46 8.92 -3.40
C ARG A 116 6.01 8.79 -2.94
N ALA A 117 5.64 7.62 -2.47
CA ALA A 117 4.34 7.41 -1.86
C ALA A 117 4.41 7.79 -0.36
N ARG A 118 3.67 8.82 0.03
CA ARG A 118 3.59 9.30 1.41
C ARG A 118 2.44 8.65 2.15
N SER A 119 2.66 8.31 3.41
CA SER A 119 1.60 7.92 4.33
C SER A 119 0.74 9.13 4.71
N GLY A 120 -0.57 8.94 4.83
CA GLY A 120 -1.47 10.01 5.21
C GLY A 120 -2.94 9.60 5.17
N ILE A 121 -3.82 10.58 5.36
CA ILE A 121 -5.27 10.40 5.34
C ILE A 121 -5.86 11.26 4.22
N ILE A 122 -6.58 10.62 3.31
CA ILE A 122 -7.33 11.31 2.26
C ILE A 122 -8.80 11.41 2.67
N VAL A 123 -9.28 12.63 2.91
CA VAL A 123 -10.67 12.90 3.29
C VAL A 123 -11.42 13.44 2.08
N LEU A 124 -12.40 12.68 1.63
CA LEU A 124 -13.29 13.06 0.52
C LEU A 124 -14.75 12.80 0.92
N PRO A 125 -15.70 13.62 0.46
CA PRO A 125 -17.13 13.43 0.75
C PRO A 125 -17.65 12.10 0.18
N CYS A 126 -18.85 11.68 0.64
CA CYS A 126 -19.52 10.51 0.08
C CYS A 126 -19.78 10.72 -1.42
N GLY A 127 -19.63 9.68 -2.22
CA GLY A 127 -19.80 9.75 -3.68
C GLY A 127 -18.66 10.41 -4.45
N ALA A 128 -17.63 10.94 -3.80
CA ALA A 128 -16.49 11.58 -4.46
C ALA A 128 -15.49 10.60 -5.09
N GLY A 129 -15.76 9.29 -5.08
CA GLY A 129 -14.90 8.29 -5.70
C GLY A 129 -13.61 7.98 -4.93
N LYS A 130 -13.69 7.88 -3.58
CA LYS A 130 -12.55 7.49 -2.72
C LYS A 130 -11.87 6.20 -3.18
N THR A 131 -12.66 5.22 -3.59
CA THR A 131 -12.17 3.93 -4.08
C THR A 131 -11.32 4.11 -5.35
N LEU A 132 -11.75 4.97 -6.27
CA LEU A 132 -10.98 5.27 -7.48
C LEU A 132 -9.62 5.89 -7.15
N VAL A 133 -9.56 6.80 -6.16
CA VAL A 133 -8.27 7.39 -5.71
C VAL A 133 -7.31 6.29 -5.22
N GLY A 134 -7.80 5.34 -4.42
CA GLY A 134 -6.97 4.21 -3.96
C GLY A 134 -6.53 3.29 -5.11
N ILE A 135 -7.39 3.05 -6.10
CA ILE A 135 -7.04 2.27 -7.30
C ILE A 135 -5.99 3.00 -8.14
N VAL A 136 -6.14 4.31 -8.34
CA VAL A 136 -5.13 5.12 -9.06
C VAL A 136 -3.79 5.09 -8.32
N ALA A 137 -3.80 5.14 -6.98
CA ALA A 137 -2.58 5.01 -6.19
C ALA A 137 -1.90 3.65 -6.42
N ALA A 138 -2.66 2.54 -6.44
CA ALA A 138 -2.13 1.21 -6.74
C ALA A 138 -1.54 1.13 -8.16
N CYS A 139 -2.22 1.71 -9.16
CA CYS A 139 -1.73 1.79 -10.55
C CYS A 139 -0.47 2.66 -10.68
N THR A 140 -0.30 3.67 -9.82
CA THR A 140 0.89 4.53 -9.83
C THR A 140 2.09 3.82 -9.21
N ILE A 141 1.88 3.11 -8.10
CA ILE A 141 2.94 2.41 -7.38
C ILE A 141 3.37 1.11 -8.09
N LYS A 142 2.41 0.38 -8.69
CA LYS A 142 2.65 -0.89 -9.40
C LYS A 142 3.41 -1.94 -8.59
N ARG A 143 3.11 -2.04 -7.30
CA ARG A 143 3.63 -3.08 -6.40
C ARG A 143 2.47 -3.82 -5.73
N SER A 144 2.78 -4.87 -5.00
CA SER A 144 1.77 -5.57 -4.21
C SER A 144 0.98 -4.60 -3.34
N CYS A 145 -0.34 -4.74 -3.34
CA CYS A 145 -1.24 -3.83 -2.66
C CYS A 145 -2.15 -4.61 -1.71
N LEU A 146 -2.22 -4.17 -0.46
CA LEU A 146 -3.16 -4.68 0.54
C LEU A 146 -4.26 -3.65 0.79
N VAL A 147 -5.50 -4.01 0.49
CA VAL A 147 -6.69 -3.21 0.78
C VAL A 147 -7.40 -3.80 1.98
N LEU A 148 -7.48 -3.05 3.08
CA LEU A 148 -8.17 -3.46 4.30
C LEU A 148 -9.56 -2.84 4.40
N CYS A 149 -10.55 -3.69 4.56
CA CYS A 149 -11.94 -3.32 4.64
C CYS A 149 -12.55 -3.73 5.99
N ASN A 150 -13.59 -3.03 6.41
CA ASN A 150 -14.34 -3.34 7.63
C ASN A 150 -15.40 -4.43 7.45
N SER A 151 -15.77 -4.77 6.22
CA SER A 151 -16.81 -5.76 5.92
C SER A 151 -16.53 -6.53 4.62
N SER A 152 -17.11 -7.73 4.50
CA SER A 152 -17.04 -8.53 3.28
C SER A 152 -17.73 -7.85 2.09
N VAL A 153 -18.76 -7.06 2.34
CA VAL A 153 -19.43 -6.28 1.28
C VAL A 153 -18.47 -5.26 0.69
N SER A 154 -17.70 -4.58 1.53
CA SER A 154 -16.67 -3.64 1.07
C SER A 154 -15.55 -4.34 0.29
N VAL A 155 -15.17 -5.57 0.67
CA VAL A 155 -14.21 -6.38 -0.08
C VAL A 155 -14.73 -6.67 -1.49
N GLU A 156 -15.98 -7.08 -1.65
CA GLU A 156 -16.59 -7.31 -2.97
C GLU A 156 -16.67 -6.01 -3.79
N GLN A 157 -16.99 -4.89 -3.16
CA GLN A 157 -17.02 -3.59 -3.82
C GLN A 157 -15.63 -3.20 -4.34
N TRP A 158 -14.58 -3.30 -3.53
CA TRP A 158 -13.21 -3.00 -3.93
C TRP A 158 -12.74 -3.93 -5.05
N TYR A 159 -12.97 -5.23 -4.93
CA TYR A 159 -12.64 -6.20 -5.97
C TYR A 159 -13.28 -5.83 -7.32
N ASN A 160 -14.59 -5.59 -7.32
CA ASN A 160 -15.32 -5.22 -8.54
C ASN A 160 -14.86 -3.89 -9.12
N GLN A 161 -14.48 -2.92 -8.27
CA GLN A 161 -13.96 -1.65 -8.71
C GLN A 161 -12.57 -1.77 -9.36
N PHE A 162 -11.67 -2.62 -8.83
CA PHE A 162 -10.41 -2.92 -9.50
C PHE A 162 -10.64 -3.50 -10.89
N ILE A 163 -11.51 -4.50 -11.02
CA ILE A 163 -11.85 -5.12 -12.32
C ILE A 163 -12.49 -4.11 -13.29
N MET A 164 -13.28 -3.17 -12.76
CA MET A 164 -13.96 -2.15 -13.57
C MET A 164 -13.00 -1.10 -14.12
N TRP A 165 -12.09 -0.59 -13.29
CA TRP A 165 -11.27 0.58 -13.62
C TRP A 165 -9.86 0.24 -14.12
N THR A 166 -9.43 -1.02 -14.03
CA THR A 166 -8.08 -1.44 -14.42
C THR A 166 -8.11 -2.64 -15.36
N ASP A 167 -6.97 -2.90 -15.98
CA ASP A 167 -6.71 -4.08 -16.80
C ASP A 167 -6.07 -5.24 -16.02
N ILE A 168 -6.05 -5.15 -14.68
CA ILE A 168 -5.41 -6.16 -13.81
C ILE A 168 -5.89 -7.59 -14.15
N PRO A 169 -4.98 -8.55 -14.36
CA PRO A 169 -5.35 -9.94 -14.54
C PRO A 169 -6.09 -10.48 -13.30
N ARG A 170 -7.16 -11.24 -13.50
CA ARG A 170 -8.00 -11.73 -12.39
C ARG A 170 -7.25 -12.60 -11.40
N GLU A 171 -6.23 -13.31 -11.82
CA GLU A 171 -5.34 -14.12 -10.97
C GLU A 171 -4.43 -13.26 -10.08
N ARG A 172 -4.29 -11.97 -10.36
CA ARG A 172 -3.49 -11.02 -9.59
C ARG A 172 -4.30 -10.23 -8.56
N ILE A 173 -5.60 -10.46 -8.47
CA ILE A 173 -6.45 -9.86 -7.45
C ILE A 173 -7.17 -10.94 -6.66
N THR A 174 -7.06 -10.88 -5.34
CA THR A 174 -7.48 -11.95 -4.42
C THR A 174 -8.36 -11.37 -3.33
N LYS A 175 -9.40 -12.12 -2.96
CA LYS A 175 -10.30 -11.81 -1.83
C LYS A 175 -9.95 -12.67 -0.64
N PHE A 176 -9.81 -12.05 0.53
CA PHE A 176 -9.52 -12.75 1.77
C PHE A 176 -10.50 -12.34 2.88
N THR A 177 -11.54 -13.14 3.03
CA THR A 177 -12.63 -12.93 4.00
C THR A 177 -12.95 -14.26 4.69
N ALA A 178 -13.78 -14.24 5.72
CA ALA A 178 -14.23 -15.45 6.39
C ALA A 178 -14.94 -16.45 5.42
N GLY A 179 -15.62 -15.92 4.40
CA GLY A 179 -16.34 -16.73 3.39
C GLY A 179 -15.52 -17.05 2.12
N SER A 180 -14.42 -16.34 1.88
CA SER A 180 -13.56 -16.54 0.70
C SER A 180 -12.10 -16.40 1.12
N LYS A 181 -11.39 -17.52 1.14
CA LYS A 181 -9.97 -17.62 1.52
C LYS A 181 -9.15 -17.99 0.30
N GLU A 182 -9.12 -17.10 -0.69
CA GLU A 182 -8.33 -17.30 -1.90
C GLU A 182 -6.84 -17.16 -1.57
N VAL A 183 -5.99 -17.92 -2.26
CA VAL A 183 -4.53 -17.86 -2.08
C VAL A 183 -3.98 -16.72 -2.93
N PRO A 184 -3.26 -15.76 -2.35
CA PRO A 184 -2.63 -14.70 -3.11
C PRO A 184 -1.63 -15.24 -4.14
N HIS A 185 -1.48 -14.53 -5.25
CA HIS A 185 -0.48 -14.88 -6.25
C HIS A 185 0.94 -14.72 -5.64
N LYS A 186 1.86 -15.60 -6.03
CA LYS A 186 3.24 -15.63 -5.48
C LYS A 186 4.05 -14.37 -5.78
N ASP A 187 3.86 -13.82 -6.97
CA ASP A 187 4.45 -12.53 -7.34
C ASP A 187 3.55 -11.38 -6.86
N ALA A 188 3.74 -10.17 -7.40
CA ALA A 188 2.92 -9.04 -7.05
C ALA A 188 1.42 -9.27 -7.28
N CYS A 189 0.58 -8.89 -6.32
CA CYS A 189 -0.87 -9.03 -6.37
C CYS A 189 -1.59 -7.93 -5.57
N VAL A 190 -2.87 -7.76 -5.83
CA VAL A 190 -3.78 -7.01 -4.97
C VAL A 190 -4.50 -7.98 -4.05
N LEU A 191 -4.33 -7.81 -2.74
CA LEU A 191 -5.08 -8.57 -1.74
C LEU A 191 -6.13 -7.67 -1.09
N VAL A 192 -7.40 -8.01 -1.25
CA VAL A 192 -8.51 -7.30 -0.61
C VAL A 192 -9.04 -8.13 0.55
N ALA A 193 -8.86 -7.66 1.77
CA ALA A 193 -9.13 -8.41 2.99
C ALA A 193 -9.97 -7.63 4.00
N THR A 194 -10.61 -8.32 4.92
CA THR A 194 -11.18 -7.69 6.12
C THR A 194 -10.14 -7.64 7.24
N TYR A 195 -10.20 -6.63 8.10
CA TYR A 195 -9.30 -6.49 9.25
C TYR A 195 -9.24 -7.75 10.11
N ASN A 196 -10.39 -8.39 10.36
CA ASN A 196 -10.50 -9.58 11.21
C ASN A 196 -9.78 -10.83 10.64
N MET A 197 -9.34 -10.78 9.39
CA MET A 197 -8.62 -11.89 8.77
C MET A 197 -7.10 -11.79 8.91
N LEU A 198 -6.60 -10.65 9.37
CA LEU A 198 -5.17 -10.38 9.55
C LEU A 198 -4.76 -10.27 11.03
N THR A 199 -5.71 -10.37 11.94
CA THR A 199 -5.52 -10.49 13.38
C THR A 199 -5.61 -11.96 13.78
#